data_3c06d9d9c2f29fb6b39444a8536e64e7
#
_entry.id   3c06d9d9c2f29fb6b39444a8536e64e7
#
_cell.length_a   1.000
_cell.length_b   1.000
_cell.length_c   1.000
_cell.angle_alpha   90.00
_cell.angle_beta   90.00
_cell.angle_gamma   90.00
#
_symmetry.space_group_name_H-M   'P 1'
#
loop_
_entity.id
_entity.type
_entity.pdbx_description
1 polymer ?
#
loop_
_entity_poly.entity_id
_entity_poly.type
_entity_poly.pdbx_seq_one_letter_code
_entity_poly.pdbx_strand_id
1 'polypeptide(L)'
;MLQKINDYISYIPSCEVPISGEVGVIYGKKTTYLYDVGSTYECLDFLYSLNGKMQIVISHFHGDHTWWLTKHRAGEKGMLPGDTISLTYEPVKYEKLYIGKSTEKYLPDGQIVMEPVIIEDETPSGQPLKLEIIPMPSSHTKGSLALVVNDEYVFMGDATYCKYIAEGEEGDGYAEYNVQKLKEQIDVLKNLKAEKCLVSHEKRFERPLKVVIRQLESIYARRLPGENGIKLVKQQG
;
A
#
# COMPACT_ATOMS: atom_id res chain seq x y z
N MET A 1 -7.43 5.64 14.65
CA MET A 1 -7.72 4.52 15.61
C MET A 1 -7.66 3.20 14.84
N LEU A 2 -6.92 2.21 15.37
CA LEU A 2 -6.74 0.89 14.75
C LEU A 2 -8.10 0.20 14.53
N GLN A 3 -8.33 -0.29 13.31
CA GLN A 3 -9.53 -1.03 12.91
C GLN A 3 -9.19 -2.50 12.66
N LYS A 4 -10.07 -3.40 13.08
CA LYS A 4 -9.88 -4.85 12.98
C LYS A 4 -10.58 -5.38 11.73
N ILE A 5 -9.87 -6.18 10.93
CA ILE A 5 -10.42 -6.96 9.82
C ILE A 5 -10.80 -8.37 10.32
N ASN A 6 -9.85 -9.03 10.99
CA ASN A 6 -10.04 -10.35 11.61
C ASN A 6 -9.13 -10.51 12.85
N ASP A 7 -8.93 -11.72 13.36
CA ASP A 7 -8.18 -11.93 14.60
C ASP A 7 -6.69 -11.67 14.50
N TYR A 8 -6.13 -11.62 13.29
CA TYR A 8 -4.70 -11.38 13.07
C TYR A 8 -4.41 -10.28 12.04
N ILE A 9 -5.43 -9.62 11.47
CA ILE A 9 -5.26 -8.47 10.57
C ILE A 9 -6.03 -7.28 11.12
N SER A 10 -5.33 -6.16 11.22
CA SER A 10 -5.90 -4.84 11.52
C SER A 10 -5.31 -3.80 10.59
N TYR A 11 -5.80 -2.58 10.62
CA TYR A 11 -5.21 -1.45 9.88
C TYR A 11 -5.47 -0.12 10.57
N ILE A 12 -4.60 0.86 10.31
CA ILE A 12 -4.86 2.26 10.61
C ILE A 12 -5.41 2.88 9.32
N PRO A 13 -6.60 3.49 9.33
CA PRO A 13 -7.18 4.11 8.15
C PRO A 13 -6.32 5.24 7.59
N SER A 14 -6.42 5.47 6.28
CA SER A 14 -5.85 6.64 5.64
C SER A 14 -6.45 7.94 6.19
N CYS A 15 -5.70 9.02 6.02
CA CYS A 15 -6.12 10.37 6.37
C CYS A 15 -5.87 11.30 5.17
N GLU A 16 -6.78 12.25 4.93
CA GLU A 16 -6.62 13.24 3.86
C GLU A 16 -5.83 14.47 4.34
N VAL A 17 -5.92 14.80 5.63
CA VAL A 17 -5.22 15.97 6.21
C VAL A 17 -4.74 15.63 7.63
N PRO A 18 -3.41 15.44 7.84
CA PRO A 18 -2.37 15.30 6.82
C PRO A 18 -2.59 14.05 5.96
N ILE A 19 -2.13 14.08 4.71
CA ILE A 19 -2.25 12.90 3.85
C ILE A 19 -1.43 11.74 4.43
N SER A 20 -2.07 10.58 4.57
CA SER A 20 -1.44 9.35 5.05
C SER A 20 -2.12 8.16 4.40
N GLY A 21 -1.34 7.25 3.84
CA GLY A 21 -1.82 5.94 3.42
C GLY A 21 -2.27 5.10 4.61
N GLU A 22 -3.01 4.03 4.35
CA GLU A 22 -3.33 3.02 5.36
C GLU A 22 -2.09 2.28 5.81
N VAL A 23 -2.04 1.94 7.10
CA VAL A 23 -1.03 1.05 7.65
C VAL A 23 -1.67 -0.31 7.90
N GLY A 24 -1.32 -1.31 7.10
CA GLY A 24 -1.73 -2.69 7.33
C GLY A 24 -0.91 -3.30 8.48
N VAL A 25 -1.58 -4.03 9.39
CA VAL A 25 -0.96 -4.66 10.55
C VAL A 25 -1.35 -6.13 10.60
N ILE A 26 -0.39 -7.02 10.43
CA ILE A 26 -0.59 -8.46 10.45
C ILE A 26 0.18 -9.02 11.65
N TYR A 27 -0.55 -9.61 12.58
CA TYR A 27 0.02 -10.18 13.79
C TYR A 27 0.42 -11.64 13.56
N GLY A 28 1.73 -11.89 13.52
CA GLY A 28 2.28 -13.22 13.66
C GLY A 28 2.50 -13.58 15.13
N LYS A 29 2.90 -14.81 15.41
CA LYS A 29 3.12 -15.32 16.76
C LYS A 29 4.25 -14.61 17.50
N LYS A 30 5.30 -14.24 16.78
CA LYS A 30 6.49 -13.57 17.34
C LYS A 30 6.87 -12.29 16.62
N THR A 31 6.30 -12.05 15.44
CA THR A 31 6.65 -10.94 14.56
C THR A 31 5.38 -10.21 14.18
N THR A 32 5.40 -8.88 14.23
CA THR A 32 4.36 -8.06 13.62
C THR A 32 4.83 -7.65 12.23
N TYR A 33 3.99 -7.90 11.23
CA TYR A 33 4.24 -7.50 9.84
C TYR A 33 3.43 -6.26 9.55
N LEU A 34 4.07 -5.26 8.95
CA LEU A 34 3.43 -4.02 8.55
C LEU A 34 3.42 -3.89 7.02
N TYR A 35 2.35 -3.37 6.50
CA TYR A 35 2.27 -2.90 5.13
C TYR A 35 2.09 -1.39 5.16
N ASP A 36 3.17 -0.66 4.76
CA ASP A 36 3.38 0.78 4.95
C ASP A 36 3.47 1.21 6.43
N VAL A 37 3.84 2.47 6.65
CA VAL A 37 4.00 3.04 8.00
C VAL A 37 3.24 4.35 8.19
N GLY A 38 2.60 4.87 7.13
CA GLY A 38 1.85 6.11 7.18
C GLY A 38 2.70 7.34 7.46
N SER A 39 2.04 8.45 7.74
CA SER A 39 2.67 9.75 7.99
C SER A 39 2.06 10.54 9.16
N THR A 40 0.95 10.09 9.73
CA THR A 40 0.33 10.78 10.88
C THR A 40 1.05 10.45 12.19
N TYR A 41 0.94 11.33 13.17
CA TYR A 41 1.45 11.06 14.53
C TYR A 41 0.73 9.88 15.20
N GLU A 42 -0.54 9.61 14.86
CA GLU A 42 -1.24 8.41 15.31
C GLU A 42 -0.55 7.13 14.82
N CYS A 43 -0.07 7.13 13.56
CA CYS A 43 0.73 6.03 13.03
C CYS A 43 2.02 5.89 13.83
N LEU A 44 2.76 6.99 14.08
CA LEU A 44 4.01 6.96 14.83
C LEU A 44 3.82 6.43 16.24
N ASP A 45 2.84 6.94 16.98
CA ASP A 45 2.54 6.49 18.35
C ASP A 45 2.20 5.01 18.39
N PHE A 46 1.41 4.54 17.42
CA PHE A 46 1.13 3.12 17.28
C PHE A 46 2.39 2.30 17.01
N LEU A 47 3.21 2.71 16.05
CA LEU A 47 4.45 2.01 15.67
C LEU A 47 5.43 1.93 16.86
N TYR A 48 5.56 3.01 17.64
CA TYR A 48 6.39 3.02 18.86
C TYR A 48 5.79 2.14 19.99
N SER A 49 4.49 1.93 19.99
CA SER A 49 3.83 1.05 20.97
C SER A 49 4.03 -0.44 20.70
N LEU A 50 4.43 -0.80 19.46
CA LEU A 50 4.67 -2.18 19.09
C LEU A 50 5.91 -2.71 19.81
N ASN A 51 5.68 -3.73 20.64
CA ASN A 51 6.75 -4.44 21.34
C ASN A 51 7.09 -5.72 20.59
N GLY A 52 8.37 -5.96 20.28
CA GLY A 52 8.82 -7.19 19.64
C GLY A 52 9.40 -6.97 18.26
N LYS A 53 9.44 -8.05 17.50
CA LYS A 53 10.03 -8.06 16.16
C LYS A 53 9.07 -7.50 15.15
N MET A 54 9.57 -6.64 14.29
CA MET A 54 8.78 -5.97 13.26
C MET A 54 9.44 -6.15 11.90
N GLN A 55 8.66 -6.60 10.91
CA GLN A 55 9.05 -6.62 9.51
C GLN A 55 8.11 -5.73 8.71
N ILE A 56 8.65 -4.93 7.82
CA ILE A 56 7.88 -3.90 7.09
C ILE A 56 7.98 -4.16 5.60
N VAL A 57 6.85 -4.09 4.91
CA VAL A 57 6.72 -4.10 3.46
C VAL A 57 6.25 -2.72 3.03
N ILE A 58 7.01 -2.04 2.20
CA ILE A 58 6.63 -0.73 1.66
C ILE A 58 6.02 -0.91 0.29
N SER A 59 4.77 -0.45 0.16
CA SER A 59 4.05 -0.49 -1.12
C SER A 59 4.77 0.29 -2.22
N HIS A 60 5.25 1.50 -1.90
CA HIS A 60 6.01 2.38 -2.79
C HIS A 60 6.66 3.54 -2.02
N PHE A 61 7.39 4.42 -2.71
CA PHE A 61 8.29 5.41 -2.09
C PHE A 61 7.63 6.72 -1.64
N HIS A 62 6.33 6.94 -1.80
CA HIS A 62 5.70 8.20 -1.41
C HIS A 62 5.72 8.41 0.11
N GLY A 63 5.84 9.67 0.50
CA GLY A 63 6.05 10.03 1.90
C GLY A 63 4.91 9.62 2.83
N ASP A 64 3.68 9.67 2.37
CA ASP A 64 2.49 9.25 3.12
C ASP A 64 2.42 7.75 3.42
N HIS A 65 3.33 6.96 2.81
CA HIS A 65 3.52 5.52 3.08
C HIS A 65 4.82 5.21 3.83
N THR A 66 5.81 6.13 3.79
CA THR A 66 7.18 5.86 4.25
C THR A 66 7.71 6.81 5.32
N TRP A 67 6.93 7.83 5.71
CA TRP A 67 7.40 9.00 6.47
C TRP A 67 8.22 8.62 7.71
N TRP A 68 7.74 7.69 8.52
CA TRP A 68 8.35 7.34 9.80
C TRP A 68 9.55 6.37 9.71
N LEU A 69 9.98 6.01 8.49
CA LEU A 69 11.22 5.25 8.28
C LEU A 69 12.47 6.14 8.19
N THR A 70 12.29 7.46 8.18
CA THR A 70 13.40 8.41 8.14
C THR A 70 13.45 9.26 9.41
N LYS A 71 14.64 9.80 9.71
CA LYS A 71 14.80 10.71 10.83
C LYS A 71 14.23 12.09 10.48
N HIS A 72 13.46 12.65 11.39
CA HIS A 72 12.94 14.02 11.28
C HIS A 72 13.49 14.89 12.41
N ARG A 73 13.92 16.11 12.08
CA ARG A 73 14.45 17.06 13.05
C ARG A 73 13.51 18.23 13.25
N ALA A 74 13.47 18.73 14.49
CA ALA A 74 12.75 19.96 14.78
C ALA A 74 13.20 21.10 13.86
N GLY A 75 12.24 21.84 13.30
CA GLY A 75 12.48 22.91 12.35
C GLY A 75 12.59 22.48 10.88
N GLU A 76 12.63 21.17 10.58
CA GLU A 76 12.54 20.67 9.21
C GLU A 76 11.12 20.82 8.63
N LYS A 77 11.05 20.78 7.31
CA LYS A 77 9.81 20.83 6.56
C LYS A 77 8.98 19.58 6.85
N GLY A 78 7.73 19.75 7.21
CA GLY A 78 6.80 18.67 7.46
C GLY A 78 6.25 18.05 6.18
N MET A 79 5.31 17.11 6.34
CA MET A 79 4.69 16.39 5.23
C MET A 79 3.84 17.30 4.34
N LEU A 80 3.12 18.25 4.93
CA LEU A 80 2.27 19.18 4.19
C LEU A 80 3.01 20.47 3.81
N PRO A 81 2.62 21.14 2.71
CA PRO A 81 3.12 22.47 2.37
C PRO A 81 2.89 23.46 3.52
N GLY A 82 3.95 24.10 3.99
CA GLY A 82 3.89 25.06 5.11
C GLY A 82 3.98 24.43 6.50
N ASP A 83 3.96 23.10 6.58
CA ASP A 83 4.15 22.38 7.84
C ASP A 83 5.62 22.37 8.28
N THR A 84 5.85 22.34 9.59
CA THR A 84 7.17 22.31 10.21
C THR A 84 7.17 21.28 11.33
N ILE A 85 8.17 20.42 11.33
CA ILE A 85 8.39 19.44 12.38
C ILE A 85 8.67 20.14 13.71
N SER A 86 7.83 19.93 14.71
CA SER A 86 7.95 20.56 16.01
C SER A 86 8.99 19.91 16.93
N LEU A 87 9.19 18.60 16.79
CA LEU A 87 10.12 17.80 17.59
C LEU A 87 11.02 16.94 16.69
N THR A 88 12.14 16.48 17.24
CA THR A 88 12.96 15.48 16.55
C THR A 88 12.39 14.09 16.80
N TYR A 89 12.20 13.33 15.72
CA TYR A 89 11.72 11.95 15.75
C TYR A 89 12.77 11.01 15.19
N GLU A 90 12.99 9.90 15.88
CA GLU A 90 13.87 8.83 15.39
C GLU A 90 13.08 7.87 14.47
N PRO A 91 13.74 7.25 13.48
CA PRO A 91 13.08 6.27 12.63
C PRO A 91 12.50 5.10 13.43
N VAL A 92 11.41 4.56 12.96
CA VAL A 92 10.84 3.32 13.51
C VAL A 92 11.85 2.19 13.32
N LYS A 93 12.05 1.39 14.37
CA LYS A 93 12.98 0.25 14.35
C LYS A 93 12.29 -0.99 13.77
N TYR A 94 13.01 -1.73 12.95
CA TYR A 94 12.52 -2.96 12.33
C TYR A 94 13.65 -4.00 12.24
N GLU A 95 13.30 -5.26 12.11
CA GLU A 95 14.26 -6.33 11.82
C GLU A 95 14.52 -6.45 10.32
N LYS A 96 13.49 -6.23 9.49
CA LYS A 96 13.57 -6.38 8.05
C LYS A 96 12.65 -5.39 7.36
N LEU A 97 13.15 -4.80 6.27
CA LEU A 97 12.41 -3.88 5.42
C LEU A 97 12.44 -4.39 3.99
N TYR A 98 11.27 -4.61 3.40
CA TYR A 98 11.11 -5.02 2.01
C TYR A 98 10.63 -3.84 1.18
N ILE A 99 11.31 -3.59 0.07
CA ILE A 99 11.06 -2.45 -0.81
C ILE A 99 11.08 -2.85 -2.28
N GLY A 100 10.36 -2.13 -3.11
CA GLY A 100 10.53 -2.21 -4.56
C GLY A 100 11.77 -1.44 -5.05
N LYS A 101 12.26 -1.78 -6.22
CA LYS A 101 13.52 -1.25 -6.76
C LYS A 101 13.60 0.29 -6.80
N SER A 102 12.51 0.99 -7.10
CA SER A 102 12.52 2.46 -7.14
C SER A 102 12.62 3.10 -5.77
N THR A 103 12.25 2.37 -4.72
CA THR A 103 12.25 2.84 -3.34
C THR A 103 13.65 2.85 -2.72
N GLU A 104 14.62 2.10 -3.29
CA GLU A 104 16.00 2.02 -2.79
C GLU A 104 16.71 3.38 -2.69
N LYS A 105 16.31 4.35 -3.53
CA LYS A 105 16.88 5.72 -3.51
C LYS A 105 16.49 6.48 -2.25
N TYR A 106 15.39 6.11 -1.62
CA TYR A 106 14.84 6.78 -0.45
C TYR A 106 15.09 5.96 0.82
N LEU A 107 15.11 4.64 0.71
CA LEU A 107 15.29 3.67 1.78
C LEU A 107 16.40 2.67 1.41
N PRO A 108 17.68 3.09 1.47
CA PRO A 108 18.80 2.29 0.93
C PRO A 108 19.06 0.99 1.70
N ASP A 109 18.61 0.90 2.97
CA ASP A 109 18.81 -0.29 3.80
C ASP A 109 17.73 -1.37 3.58
N GLY A 110 16.76 -1.09 2.69
CA GLY A 110 15.69 -2.04 2.36
C GLY A 110 16.16 -3.17 1.46
N GLN A 111 15.63 -4.37 1.71
CA GLN A 111 15.79 -5.51 0.81
C GLN A 111 14.92 -5.31 -0.43
N ILE A 112 15.55 -5.21 -1.61
CA ILE A 112 14.82 -5.06 -2.88
C ILE A 112 14.14 -6.38 -3.23
N VAL A 113 12.83 -6.30 -3.50
CA VAL A 113 12.02 -7.42 -3.95
C VAL A 113 11.83 -7.32 -5.47
N MET A 114 12.44 -8.26 -6.21
CA MET A 114 12.33 -8.36 -7.68
C MET A 114 11.49 -9.57 -8.11
N GLU A 115 11.41 -10.57 -7.25
CA GLU A 115 10.66 -11.82 -7.42
C GLU A 115 9.81 -12.03 -6.17
N PRO A 116 8.73 -12.81 -6.22
CA PRO A 116 7.92 -13.10 -5.05
C PRO A 116 8.73 -13.62 -3.86
N VAL A 117 8.48 -13.06 -2.67
CA VAL A 117 9.09 -13.50 -1.41
C VAL A 117 8.00 -14.08 -0.53
N ILE A 118 8.18 -15.33 -0.10
CA ILE A 118 7.26 -16.02 0.80
C ILE A 118 7.83 -15.99 2.21
N ILE A 119 6.98 -15.64 3.18
CA ILE A 119 7.25 -15.67 4.61
C ILE A 119 6.20 -16.59 5.24
N GLU A 120 6.66 -17.58 6.00
CA GLU A 120 5.80 -18.48 6.77
C GLU A 120 5.94 -18.18 8.26
N ASP A 121 4.83 -18.08 8.96
CA ASP A 121 4.74 -17.87 10.41
C ASP A 121 3.46 -18.57 10.92
N GLU A 122 3.11 -18.34 12.17
CA GLU A 122 1.84 -18.69 12.78
C GLU A 122 1.14 -17.42 13.26
N THR A 123 -0.19 -17.42 13.24
CA THR A 123 -0.99 -16.37 13.89
C THR A 123 -0.81 -16.45 15.42
N PRO A 124 -1.23 -15.45 16.20
CA PRO A 124 -1.20 -15.53 17.67
C PRO A 124 -1.95 -16.74 18.24
N SER A 125 -2.95 -17.23 17.52
CA SER A 125 -3.72 -18.46 17.89
C SER A 125 -3.07 -19.76 17.43
N GLY A 126 -1.90 -19.71 16.76
CA GLY A 126 -1.18 -20.88 16.28
C GLY A 126 -1.67 -21.46 14.95
N GLN A 127 -2.49 -20.72 14.20
CA GLN A 127 -2.88 -21.12 12.86
C GLN A 127 -1.77 -20.73 11.84
N PRO A 128 -1.63 -21.44 10.72
CA PRO A 128 -0.68 -21.06 9.68
C PRO A 128 -0.89 -19.63 9.20
N LEU A 129 0.20 -18.89 9.05
CA LEU A 129 0.24 -17.55 8.49
C LEU A 129 1.24 -17.55 7.33
N LYS A 130 0.73 -17.39 6.11
CA LYS A 130 1.53 -17.24 4.89
C LYS A 130 1.44 -15.81 4.40
N LEU A 131 2.56 -15.17 4.22
CA LEU A 131 2.70 -13.85 3.61
C LEU A 131 3.45 -14.01 2.29
N GLU A 132 2.97 -13.39 1.22
CA GLU A 132 3.66 -13.36 -0.06
C GLU A 132 3.79 -11.92 -0.54
N ILE A 133 5.02 -11.43 -0.61
CA ILE A 133 5.35 -10.10 -1.10
C ILE A 133 5.60 -10.22 -2.59
N ILE A 134 4.84 -9.51 -3.41
CA ILE A 134 4.93 -9.59 -4.86
C ILE A 134 5.22 -8.23 -5.50
N PRO A 135 6.12 -8.15 -6.49
CA PRO A 135 6.24 -6.99 -7.35
C PRO A 135 4.90 -6.73 -8.07
N MET A 136 4.37 -5.52 -7.92
CA MET A 136 3.07 -5.16 -8.50
C MET A 136 3.26 -4.13 -9.61
N PRO A 137 2.97 -4.47 -10.87
CA PRO A 137 2.89 -3.49 -11.94
C PRO A 137 1.89 -2.39 -11.59
N SER A 138 2.31 -1.13 -11.73
CA SER A 138 1.47 0.00 -11.37
C SER A 138 1.72 1.20 -12.27
N SER A 139 0.65 1.92 -12.59
CA SER A 139 0.73 3.21 -13.29
C SER A 139 1.12 4.35 -12.34
N HIS A 140 0.96 4.16 -11.04
CA HIS A 140 1.29 5.15 -10.01
C HIS A 140 2.78 5.34 -9.85
N THR A 141 3.49 4.25 -9.50
CA THR A 141 4.94 4.29 -9.32
C THR A 141 5.59 3.04 -9.92
N LYS A 142 6.89 3.17 -10.24
CA LYS A 142 7.69 2.00 -10.60
C LYS A 142 8.11 1.28 -9.32
N GLY A 143 8.08 -0.06 -9.35
CA GLY A 143 8.55 -0.88 -8.22
C GLY A 143 7.59 -0.88 -7.02
N SER A 144 6.29 -0.77 -7.27
CA SER A 144 5.28 -1.02 -6.25
C SER A 144 5.32 -2.49 -5.82
N LEU A 145 5.02 -2.74 -4.54
CA LEU A 145 4.85 -4.07 -3.97
C LEU A 145 3.40 -4.25 -3.51
N ALA A 146 2.90 -5.46 -3.58
CA ALA A 146 1.68 -5.89 -2.92
C ALA A 146 2.02 -6.99 -1.90
N LEU A 147 1.17 -7.14 -0.89
CA LEU A 147 1.31 -8.17 0.15
C LEU A 147 0.06 -9.04 0.16
N VAL A 148 0.21 -10.32 -0.16
CA VAL A 148 -0.84 -11.32 -0.07
C VAL A 148 -0.75 -12.01 1.30
N VAL A 149 -1.89 -12.17 1.97
CA VAL A 149 -2.00 -12.80 3.29
C VAL A 149 -2.94 -13.98 3.21
N ASN A 150 -2.44 -15.18 3.50
CA ASN A 150 -3.17 -16.46 3.55
C ASN A 150 -3.98 -16.78 2.29
N ASP A 151 -3.53 -16.33 1.10
CA ASP A 151 -4.30 -16.47 -0.14
C ASP A 151 -5.73 -15.89 -0.06
N GLU A 152 -6.03 -15.03 0.94
CA GLU A 152 -7.35 -14.45 1.18
C GLU A 152 -7.38 -12.94 0.92
N TYR A 153 -6.37 -12.22 1.42
CA TYR A 153 -6.27 -10.76 1.31
C TYR A 153 -5.08 -10.34 0.45
N VAL A 154 -5.22 -9.27 -0.33
CA VAL A 154 -4.11 -8.60 -0.99
C VAL A 154 -4.12 -7.11 -0.66
N PHE A 155 -3.07 -6.63 -0.01
CA PHE A 155 -2.80 -5.21 0.19
C PHE A 155 -2.15 -4.64 -1.06
N MET A 156 -2.69 -3.55 -1.58
CA MET A 156 -2.30 -2.97 -2.87
C MET A 156 -1.61 -1.62 -2.75
N GLY A 157 -1.69 -0.94 -1.60
CA GLY A 157 -1.28 0.45 -1.49
C GLY A 157 -2.00 1.28 -2.56
N ASP A 158 -1.25 2.13 -3.26
CA ASP A 158 -1.74 2.98 -4.35
C ASP A 158 -1.54 2.35 -5.74
N ALA A 159 -1.32 1.05 -5.81
CA ALA A 159 -1.12 0.41 -7.11
C ALA A 159 -2.38 0.48 -8.00
N THR A 160 -3.55 0.76 -7.42
CA THR A 160 -4.81 1.02 -8.12
C THR A 160 -5.60 2.13 -7.42
N TYR A 161 -6.42 2.84 -8.18
CA TYR A 161 -7.26 3.96 -7.73
C TYR A 161 -8.74 3.62 -7.88
N CYS A 162 -9.17 2.59 -7.19
CA CYS A 162 -10.54 2.10 -7.29
C CYS A 162 -11.59 3.09 -6.78
N LYS A 163 -11.23 4.05 -5.92
CA LYS A 163 -12.18 5.02 -5.38
C LYS A 163 -12.87 5.88 -6.45
N TYR A 164 -12.21 6.03 -7.60
CA TYR A 164 -12.71 6.83 -8.71
C TYR A 164 -13.51 6.03 -9.74
N ILE A 165 -13.65 4.73 -9.52
CA ILE A 165 -14.30 3.81 -10.45
C ILE A 165 -15.59 3.26 -9.85
N ALA A 166 -15.73 3.31 -8.53
CA ALA A 166 -16.92 2.84 -7.85
C ALA A 166 -18.09 3.78 -8.12
N GLU A 167 -19.19 3.24 -8.66
CA GLU A 167 -20.51 3.88 -8.69
C GLU A 167 -20.67 5.04 -9.69
N GLY A 168 -19.86 5.10 -10.76
CA GLY A 168 -20.02 6.11 -11.82
C GLY A 168 -19.46 7.49 -11.45
N GLU A 169 -18.82 7.63 -10.29
CA GLU A 169 -18.07 8.81 -9.94
C GLU A 169 -16.71 8.77 -10.62
N GLU A 170 -16.50 9.52 -11.67
CA GLU A 170 -15.18 9.83 -12.20
C GLU A 170 -14.52 10.85 -11.27
N GLY A 171 -13.69 10.37 -10.35
CA GLY A 171 -13.03 11.23 -9.38
C GLY A 171 -11.85 12.02 -9.93
N ASP A 172 -11.35 12.96 -9.14
CA ASP A 172 -10.18 13.80 -9.42
C ASP A 172 -8.83 13.07 -9.25
N GLY A 173 -8.85 11.74 -9.24
CA GLY A 173 -7.68 10.93 -9.05
C GLY A 173 -6.76 10.90 -10.25
N TYR A 174 -6.15 9.77 -10.47
CA TYR A 174 -5.20 9.60 -11.53
C TYR A 174 -5.79 9.95 -12.88
N ALA A 175 -5.17 10.94 -13.48
CA ALA A 175 -5.57 11.41 -14.78
C ALA A 175 -5.29 10.38 -15.88
N GLU A 176 -4.36 9.43 -15.65
CA GLU A 176 -3.90 8.54 -16.72
C GLU A 176 -3.38 7.19 -16.22
N TYR A 177 -3.78 6.09 -16.86
CA TYR A 177 -3.19 4.76 -16.70
C TYR A 177 -2.26 4.45 -17.86
N ASN A 178 -1.09 3.88 -17.59
CA ASN A 178 -0.24 3.32 -18.63
C ASN A 178 -0.83 1.99 -19.12
N VAL A 179 -1.08 1.86 -20.43
CA VAL A 179 -1.73 0.69 -21.05
C VAL A 179 -1.02 -0.61 -20.73
N GLN A 180 0.31 -0.64 -20.89
CA GLN A 180 1.11 -1.85 -20.65
C GLN A 180 1.11 -2.23 -19.17
N LYS A 181 1.32 -1.27 -18.27
CA LYS A 181 1.34 -1.51 -16.83
C LYS A 181 -0.02 -1.95 -16.31
N LEU A 182 -1.10 -1.37 -16.80
CA LEU A 182 -2.45 -1.79 -16.42
C LEU A 182 -2.75 -3.22 -16.87
N LYS A 183 -2.32 -3.59 -18.10
CA LYS A 183 -2.46 -4.98 -18.54
C LYS A 183 -1.69 -5.95 -17.66
N GLU A 184 -0.42 -5.67 -17.41
CA GLU A 184 0.43 -6.49 -16.54
C GLU A 184 -0.19 -6.62 -15.13
N GLN A 185 -0.71 -5.53 -14.57
CA GLN A 185 -1.38 -5.53 -13.27
C GLN A 185 -2.61 -6.44 -13.25
N ILE A 186 -3.48 -6.31 -14.26
CA ILE A 186 -4.66 -7.17 -14.40
C ILE A 186 -4.25 -8.64 -14.49
N ASP A 187 -3.22 -8.96 -15.28
CA ASP A 187 -2.72 -10.33 -15.44
C ASP A 187 -2.19 -10.88 -14.11
N VAL A 188 -1.44 -10.09 -13.32
CA VAL A 188 -0.99 -10.47 -11.98
C VAL A 188 -2.20 -10.74 -11.07
N LEU A 189 -3.13 -9.79 -10.96
CA LEU A 189 -4.28 -9.91 -10.07
C LEU A 189 -5.17 -11.10 -10.39
N LYS A 190 -5.35 -11.45 -11.66
CA LYS A 190 -6.11 -12.64 -12.08
C LYS A 190 -5.48 -13.96 -11.67
N ASN A 191 -4.16 -13.98 -11.48
CA ASN A 191 -3.43 -15.18 -11.05
C ASN A 191 -3.36 -15.31 -9.51
N LEU A 192 -3.76 -14.28 -8.76
CA LEU A 192 -3.84 -14.38 -7.30
C LEU A 192 -5.04 -15.23 -6.87
N LYS A 193 -4.85 -15.96 -5.78
CA LYS A 193 -5.93 -16.70 -5.13
C LYS A 193 -6.75 -15.84 -4.17
N ALA A 194 -6.23 -14.63 -3.81
CA ALA A 194 -6.87 -13.73 -2.87
C ALA A 194 -8.33 -13.40 -3.28
N GLU A 195 -9.19 -13.31 -2.29
CA GLU A 195 -10.61 -12.98 -2.48
C GLU A 195 -10.89 -11.49 -2.28
N LYS A 196 -10.12 -10.86 -1.41
CA LYS A 196 -10.31 -9.48 -0.95
C LYS A 196 -9.09 -8.62 -1.27
N CYS A 197 -9.37 -7.41 -1.73
CA CYS A 197 -8.37 -6.39 -2.05
C CYS A 197 -8.49 -5.25 -1.05
N LEU A 198 -7.35 -4.85 -0.49
CA LEU A 198 -7.22 -3.75 0.45
C LEU A 198 -6.46 -2.62 -0.26
N VAL A 199 -7.18 -1.54 -0.57
CA VAL A 199 -6.69 -0.43 -1.41
C VAL A 199 -6.57 0.82 -0.59
N SER A 200 -5.43 1.50 -0.69
CA SER A 200 -5.15 2.72 0.05
C SER A 200 -6.01 3.90 -0.41
N HIS A 201 -6.23 4.87 0.50
CA HIS A 201 -7.01 6.10 0.25
C HIS A 201 -8.47 5.88 -0.17
N GLU A 202 -9.02 4.72 0.09
CA GLU A 202 -10.40 4.34 -0.25
C GLU A 202 -11.33 4.45 0.97
N LYS A 203 -12.55 5.00 0.76
CA LYS A 203 -13.59 4.97 1.82
C LYS A 203 -13.97 3.55 2.24
N ARG A 204 -13.91 2.62 1.29
CA ARG A 204 -14.06 1.18 1.53
C ARG A 204 -12.72 0.51 1.30
N PHE A 205 -11.93 0.44 2.33
CA PHE A 205 -10.61 -0.17 2.29
C PHE A 205 -10.64 -1.62 1.78
N GLU A 206 -11.60 -2.44 2.25
CA GLU A 206 -11.80 -3.82 1.80
C GLU A 206 -12.80 -3.90 0.65
N ARG A 207 -12.40 -4.53 -0.45
CA ARG A 207 -13.22 -4.76 -1.64
C ARG A 207 -13.03 -6.20 -2.17
N PRO A 208 -14.06 -6.83 -2.78
CA PRO A 208 -13.85 -8.09 -3.49
C PRO A 208 -12.84 -7.92 -4.61
N LEU A 209 -11.78 -8.74 -4.66
CA LEU A 209 -10.73 -8.65 -5.69
C LEU A 209 -11.30 -8.73 -7.11
N LYS A 210 -12.29 -9.60 -7.33
CA LYS A 210 -12.99 -9.70 -8.63
C LYS A 210 -13.65 -8.40 -9.08
N VAL A 211 -14.10 -7.54 -8.15
CA VAL A 211 -14.68 -6.23 -8.48
C VAL A 211 -13.58 -5.29 -8.92
N VAL A 212 -12.48 -5.26 -8.21
CA VAL A 212 -11.29 -4.46 -8.58
C VAL A 212 -10.79 -4.84 -9.97
N ILE A 213 -10.63 -6.15 -10.24
CA ILE A 213 -10.21 -6.65 -11.56
C ILE A 213 -11.16 -6.17 -12.66
N ARG A 214 -12.49 -6.32 -12.50
CA ARG A 214 -13.46 -5.86 -13.49
C ARG A 214 -13.38 -4.36 -13.76
N GLN A 215 -13.14 -3.56 -12.73
CA GLN A 215 -12.96 -2.12 -12.87
C GLN A 215 -11.71 -1.79 -13.68
N LEU A 216 -10.58 -2.44 -13.38
CA LEU A 216 -9.35 -2.26 -14.15
C LEU A 216 -9.51 -2.73 -15.61
N GLU A 217 -10.22 -3.83 -15.85
CA GLU A 217 -10.57 -4.29 -17.20
C GLU A 217 -11.44 -3.28 -17.95
N SER A 218 -12.40 -2.65 -17.27
CA SER A 218 -13.24 -1.59 -17.85
C SER A 218 -12.40 -0.37 -18.26
N ILE A 219 -11.41 0.03 -17.44
CA ILE A 219 -10.46 1.07 -17.81
C ILE A 219 -9.63 0.63 -19.02
N TYR A 220 -9.06 -0.57 -18.96
CA TYR A 220 -8.24 -1.10 -20.04
C TYR A 220 -8.97 -1.18 -21.37
N ALA A 221 -10.28 -1.42 -21.35
CA ALA A 221 -11.13 -1.44 -22.56
C ALA A 221 -11.23 -0.05 -23.24
N ARG A 222 -10.97 1.04 -22.52
CA ARG A 222 -11.00 2.42 -23.05
C ARG A 222 -9.72 2.81 -23.81
N ARG A 223 -8.70 1.94 -23.90
CA ARG A 223 -7.46 2.21 -24.61
C ARG A 223 -7.71 2.46 -26.11
N LEU A 224 -6.98 3.40 -26.67
CA LEU A 224 -7.02 3.70 -28.10
C LEU A 224 -5.82 3.07 -28.82
N PRO A 225 -6.00 2.63 -30.10
CA PRO A 225 -4.89 2.08 -30.87
C PRO A 225 -3.74 3.08 -31.02
N GLY A 226 -2.52 2.64 -30.71
CA GLY A 226 -1.31 3.46 -30.81
C GLY A 226 -1.05 4.40 -29.62
N GLU A 227 -1.94 4.51 -28.65
CA GLU A 227 -1.73 5.28 -27.43
C GLU A 227 -1.17 4.40 -26.30
N ASN A 228 -0.25 4.98 -25.52
CA ASN A 228 0.36 4.33 -24.36
C ASN A 228 -0.34 4.68 -23.05
N GLY A 229 -1.24 5.66 -23.06
CA GLY A 229 -1.98 6.16 -21.90
C GLY A 229 -3.49 6.02 -22.06
N ILE A 230 -4.18 5.77 -20.95
CA ILE A 230 -5.64 5.79 -20.87
C ILE A 230 -6.02 6.91 -19.93
N LYS A 231 -6.56 8.00 -20.48
CA LYS A 231 -7.02 9.14 -19.70
C LYS A 231 -8.41 8.87 -19.14
N LEU A 232 -8.57 9.08 -17.85
CA LEU A 232 -9.88 9.12 -17.21
C LEU A 232 -10.38 10.56 -17.32
N VAL A 233 -11.22 10.84 -18.34
CA VAL A 233 -11.81 12.16 -18.53
C VAL A 233 -13.02 12.29 -17.62
N LYS A 234 -13.14 13.39 -16.86
CA LYS A 234 -14.44 13.77 -16.28
C LYS A 234 -15.46 13.87 -17.39
N GLN A 235 -16.56 13.10 -17.30
CA GLN A 235 -17.72 13.44 -18.11
C GLN A 235 -18.20 14.80 -17.62
N GLN A 236 -18.02 15.82 -18.45
CA GLN A 236 -18.68 17.11 -18.23
C GLN A 236 -20.17 16.85 -18.40
N GLY A 237 -20.90 16.79 -17.28
CA GLY A 237 -22.35 16.82 -17.26
C GLY A 237 -22.88 18.20 -17.61
#